data_e3c29b95c5967ae99ea0a0377e9d3043
#
_entry.id   e3c29b95c5967ae99ea0a0377e9d3043
#
_cell.length_a   1.000
_cell.length_b   1.000
_cell.length_c   1.000
_cell.angle_alpha   90.00
_cell.angle_beta   90.00
_cell.angle_gamma   90.00
#
_symmetry.space_group_name_H-M   'P 1'
#
loop_
_entity.id
_entity.type
_entity.pdbx_description
1 polymer ?
#
loop_
_entity_poly.entity_id
_entity_poly.type
_entity_poly.pdbx_seq_one_letter_code
_entity_poly.pdbx_strand_id
1 'polypeptide(L)'
;MKLAIITLLLLLPPAYNSKKFFFPETSDTSFVRLTPKKPLNLQAFTLCMRISTELDNQRETILFAYRAQYFDELNVWQENGKFTLYLRSSSDGALFSLPSLSSVPTHLCVTWNSSTGATAFWMNGNSSVQTIYRQGQSVNPAGAIILGQDPDSYLGDFNIYQSFLGNITDVHMWDSVLSAGQIEQLYKKQNNSLSGNVLDWNSLVYKIYGNVINVSADV
;
A
#
# COMPACT_ATOMS: atom_id res chain seq x y z
N MET A 1 -51.00 -4.69 -36.90
CA MET A 1 -49.83 -5.26 -36.24
C MET A 1 -48.92 -4.09 -35.81
N LYS A 2 -48.87 -3.77 -34.51
CA LYS A 2 -47.95 -2.72 -34.00
C LYS A 2 -46.64 -3.39 -33.58
N LEU A 3 -45.56 -3.03 -34.23
CA LEU A 3 -44.21 -3.50 -33.89
C LEU A 3 -43.76 -2.75 -32.64
N ALA A 4 -43.56 -3.45 -31.52
CA ALA A 4 -42.96 -2.88 -30.32
C ALA A 4 -41.43 -2.91 -30.47
N ILE A 5 -40.83 -1.75 -30.57
CA ILE A 5 -39.36 -1.61 -30.53
C ILE A 5 -38.95 -1.72 -29.07
N ILE A 6 -38.33 -2.84 -28.67
CA ILE A 6 -37.71 -3.01 -27.37
C ILE A 6 -36.35 -2.35 -27.45
N THR A 7 -36.20 -1.16 -26.86
CA THR A 7 -34.92 -0.49 -26.70
C THR A 7 -34.15 -1.17 -25.55
N LEU A 8 -33.16 -1.97 -25.89
CA LEU A 8 -32.24 -2.58 -24.93
C LEU A 8 -31.32 -1.48 -24.39
N LEU A 9 -31.61 -0.99 -23.19
CA LEU A 9 -30.70 -0.05 -22.46
C LEU A 9 -29.51 -0.85 -22.01
N LEU A 10 -28.38 -0.75 -22.71
CA LEU A 10 -27.09 -1.23 -22.26
C LEU A 10 -26.67 -0.38 -21.05
N LEU A 11 -26.85 -0.91 -19.84
CA LEU A 11 -26.24 -0.36 -18.63
C LEU A 11 -24.72 -0.53 -18.77
N LEU A 12 -24.04 0.52 -19.22
CA LEU A 12 -22.58 0.58 -19.15
C LEU A 12 -22.19 0.50 -17.66
N PRO A 13 -21.25 -0.36 -17.28
CA PRO A 13 -20.76 -0.37 -15.92
C PRO A 13 -20.18 1.03 -15.60
N PRO A 14 -20.32 1.51 -14.36
CA PRO A 14 -19.76 2.79 -13.98
C PRO A 14 -18.26 2.82 -14.32
N ALA A 15 -17.83 3.88 -15.00
CA ALA A 15 -16.44 4.09 -15.33
C ALA A 15 -15.60 3.99 -14.05
N TYR A 16 -14.79 2.94 -13.94
CA TYR A 16 -13.89 2.74 -12.80
C TYR A 16 -12.76 3.75 -12.96
N ASN A 17 -12.81 4.81 -12.18
CA ASN A 17 -11.75 5.83 -12.17
C ASN A 17 -10.47 5.18 -11.61
N SER A 18 -9.67 4.59 -12.49
CA SER A 18 -8.45 3.86 -12.13
C SER A 18 -7.30 4.83 -11.91
N LYS A 19 -7.34 5.55 -10.78
CA LYS A 19 -6.19 6.33 -10.29
C LYS A 19 -4.96 5.43 -10.19
N LYS A 20 -3.81 5.92 -10.66
CA LYS A 20 -2.54 5.22 -10.58
C LYS A 20 -1.41 6.23 -10.38
N PHE A 21 -0.56 6.02 -9.39
CA PHE A 21 0.68 6.77 -9.26
C PHE A 21 1.79 6.01 -9.99
N PHE A 22 2.31 6.62 -11.06
CA PHE A 22 3.45 6.12 -11.80
C PHE A 22 4.70 6.94 -11.46
N PHE A 23 5.71 6.24 -10.97
CA PHE A 23 7.05 6.76 -10.68
C PHE A 23 7.94 6.37 -11.86
N PRO A 24 8.25 7.29 -12.79
CA PRO A 24 8.93 6.95 -14.05
C PRO A 24 10.41 6.68 -13.89
N GLU A 25 11.00 7.13 -12.80
CA GLU A 25 12.44 7.04 -12.51
C GLU A 25 12.71 6.95 -11.02
N THR A 26 13.88 6.46 -10.63
CA THR A 26 14.38 6.58 -9.27
C THR A 26 14.78 8.03 -9.00
N SER A 27 14.45 8.54 -7.83
CA SER A 27 14.64 9.95 -7.50
C SER A 27 14.73 10.12 -5.99
N ASP A 28 15.32 11.19 -5.51
CA ASP A 28 15.31 11.63 -4.12
C ASP A 28 14.34 12.79 -3.86
N THR A 29 13.52 13.14 -4.87
CA THR A 29 12.59 14.28 -4.81
C THR A 29 11.15 13.92 -5.17
N SER A 30 10.93 12.75 -5.80
CA SER A 30 9.63 12.34 -6.32
C SER A 30 8.91 11.44 -5.32
N PHE A 31 7.78 11.92 -4.77
CA PHE A 31 6.98 11.16 -3.81
C PHE A 31 5.51 11.59 -3.80
N VAL A 32 4.67 10.77 -3.20
CA VAL A 32 3.27 11.11 -2.94
C VAL A 32 3.03 11.10 -1.45
N ARG A 33 2.59 12.23 -0.89
CA ARG A 33 2.11 12.32 0.49
C ARG A 33 0.63 11.99 0.53
N LEU A 34 0.24 11.04 1.37
CA LEU A 34 -1.14 10.65 1.60
C LEU A 34 -1.69 11.29 2.88
N THR A 35 -2.96 11.68 2.85
CA THR A 35 -3.68 12.17 4.03
C THR A 35 -4.67 11.09 4.47
N PRO A 36 -4.50 10.47 5.64
CA PRO A 36 -5.42 9.48 6.15
C PRO A 36 -6.75 10.09 6.61
N LYS A 37 -7.83 9.30 6.58
CA LYS A 37 -9.17 9.70 7.06
C LYS A 37 -9.20 9.97 8.58
N LYS A 38 -8.28 9.35 9.31
CA LYS A 38 -8.09 9.49 10.76
C LYS A 38 -6.62 9.28 11.13
N PRO A 39 -6.15 9.79 12.28
CA PRO A 39 -4.78 9.56 12.74
C PRO A 39 -4.46 8.07 12.87
N LEU A 40 -3.22 7.68 12.54
CA LEU A 40 -2.73 6.32 12.71
C LEU A 40 -2.36 6.05 14.17
N ASN A 41 -3.35 5.85 15.01
CA ASN A 41 -3.19 5.35 16.38
C ASN A 41 -3.66 3.90 16.40
N LEU A 42 -2.74 2.97 16.04
CA LEU A 42 -3.12 1.61 15.66
C LEU A 42 -2.60 0.58 16.64
N GLN A 43 -3.50 -0.30 17.09
CA GLN A 43 -3.21 -1.54 17.82
C GLN A 43 -3.29 -2.77 16.92
N ALA A 44 -3.80 -2.61 15.71
CA ALA A 44 -3.81 -3.59 14.65
C ALA A 44 -3.96 -2.86 13.32
N PHE A 45 -3.53 -3.48 12.23
CA PHE A 45 -3.82 -2.95 10.91
C PHE A 45 -3.80 -4.03 9.83
N THR A 46 -4.42 -3.68 8.73
CA THR A 46 -4.21 -4.28 7.41
C THR A 46 -3.88 -3.15 6.45
N LEU A 47 -2.77 -3.25 5.75
CA LEU A 47 -2.39 -2.37 4.66
C LEU A 47 -2.34 -3.19 3.39
N CYS A 48 -3.09 -2.79 2.36
CA CYS A 48 -3.07 -3.43 1.04
C CYS A 48 -2.77 -2.40 -0.05
N MET A 49 -2.08 -2.85 -1.10
CA MET A 49 -1.78 -2.06 -2.29
C MET A 49 -1.55 -2.97 -3.49
N ARG A 50 -1.62 -2.42 -4.70
CA ARG A 50 -1.15 -3.09 -5.91
C ARG A 50 0.09 -2.40 -6.42
N ILE A 51 1.11 -3.19 -6.69
CA ILE A 51 2.44 -2.72 -7.05
C ILE A 51 2.90 -3.44 -8.31
N SER A 52 3.53 -2.71 -9.22
CA SER A 52 4.35 -3.27 -10.29
C SER A 52 5.64 -2.47 -10.42
N THR A 53 6.78 -3.16 -10.52
CA THR A 53 8.11 -2.56 -10.64
C THR A 53 9.03 -3.49 -11.42
N GLU A 54 10.04 -2.91 -12.06
CA GLU A 54 11.14 -3.65 -12.71
C GLU A 54 12.45 -3.52 -11.92
N LEU A 55 12.40 -2.94 -10.72
CA LEU A 55 13.56 -2.86 -9.84
C LEU A 55 14.01 -4.26 -9.40
N ASP A 56 15.32 -4.43 -9.27
CA ASP A 56 15.89 -5.65 -8.72
C ASP A 56 15.41 -5.90 -7.29
N ASN A 57 15.02 -7.12 -6.99
CA ASN A 57 14.53 -7.51 -5.67
C ASN A 57 15.62 -7.52 -4.57
N GLN A 58 16.90 -7.51 -4.96
CA GLN A 58 18.01 -7.37 -4.02
C GLN A 58 18.20 -5.91 -3.57
N ARG A 59 17.69 -4.96 -4.37
CA ARG A 59 17.72 -3.54 -4.02
C ARG A 59 16.79 -3.26 -2.84
N GLU A 60 17.25 -2.42 -1.95
CA GLU A 60 16.37 -1.82 -0.93
C GLU A 60 15.38 -0.87 -1.60
N THR A 61 14.10 -1.18 -1.50
CA THR A 61 13.02 -0.40 -2.12
C THR A 61 11.89 -0.21 -1.14
N ILE A 62 11.62 1.05 -0.80
CA ILE A 62 10.48 1.39 0.05
C ILE A 62 9.16 1.22 -0.73
N LEU A 63 8.19 0.56 -0.13
CA LEU A 63 6.86 0.38 -0.70
C LEU A 63 5.83 1.29 -0.01
N PHE A 64 6.01 1.52 1.27
CA PHE A 64 5.15 2.38 2.08
C PHE A 64 5.93 2.88 3.30
N ALA A 65 5.92 4.18 3.55
CA ALA A 65 6.54 4.79 4.71
C ALA A 65 5.51 5.61 5.51
N TYR A 66 5.55 5.46 6.82
CA TYR A 66 4.85 6.33 7.77
C TYR A 66 5.83 6.74 8.87
N ARG A 67 6.27 7.99 8.80
CA ARG A 67 7.25 8.56 9.72
C ARG A 67 6.66 9.68 10.57
N ALA A 68 6.84 9.57 11.87
CA ALA A 68 6.63 10.64 12.83
C ALA A 68 7.89 11.53 12.94
N GLN A 69 7.87 12.51 13.82
CA GLN A 69 8.98 13.47 13.99
C GLN A 69 10.35 12.80 14.22
N TYR A 70 10.39 11.70 14.98
CA TYR A 70 11.63 11.09 15.45
C TYR A 70 11.79 9.61 15.09
N PHE A 71 10.75 8.97 14.57
CA PHE A 71 10.74 7.52 14.35
C PHE A 71 10.03 7.15 13.06
N ASP A 72 10.51 6.08 12.43
CA ASP A 72 9.76 5.33 11.46
C ASP A 72 8.71 4.51 12.20
N GLU A 73 7.47 4.97 12.17
CA GLU A 73 6.39 4.32 12.89
C GLU A 73 5.93 3.04 12.18
N LEU A 74 5.92 3.05 10.83
CA LEU A 74 5.58 1.89 10.01
C LEU A 74 6.20 2.01 8.63
N ASN A 75 7.11 1.10 8.28
CA ASN A 75 7.69 1.02 6.94
C ASN A 75 7.53 -0.39 6.37
N VAL A 76 7.17 -0.46 5.09
CA VAL A 76 7.08 -1.71 4.32
C VAL A 76 8.11 -1.65 3.20
N TRP A 77 8.97 -2.66 3.14
CA TRP A 77 10.08 -2.74 2.20
C TRP A 77 10.04 -4.01 1.36
N GLN A 78 10.67 -3.93 0.18
CA GLN A 78 11.28 -5.04 -0.52
C GLN A 78 12.79 -4.83 -0.46
N GLU A 79 13.53 -5.75 0.13
CA GLU A 79 14.97 -5.63 0.34
C GLU A 79 15.63 -7.02 0.42
N ASN A 80 16.81 -7.17 -0.15
CA ASN A 80 17.58 -8.42 -0.08
C ASN A 80 16.75 -9.67 -0.44
N GLY A 81 15.87 -9.56 -1.44
CA GLY A 81 14.97 -10.61 -1.90
C GLY A 81 13.83 -10.96 -0.94
N LYS A 82 13.53 -10.13 0.05
CA LYS A 82 12.47 -10.33 1.05
C LYS A 82 11.54 -9.14 1.15
N PHE A 83 10.38 -9.36 1.74
CA PHE A 83 9.49 -8.29 2.20
C PHE A 83 9.68 -8.10 3.69
N THR A 84 9.80 -6.86 4.12
CA THR A 84 10.05 -6.53 5.52
C THR A 84 9.04 -5.52 6.04
N LEU A 85 8.55 -5.77 7.24
CA LEU A 85 7.79 -4.80 8.02
C LEU A 85 8.65 -4.27 9.16
N TYR A 86 8.84 -2.96 9.22
CA TYR A 86 9.42 -2.27 10.36
C TYR A 86 8.33 -1.52 11.12
N LEU A 87 8.30 -1.69 12.44
CA LEU A 87 7.46 -0.91 13.35
C LEU A 87 8.33 -0.27 14.41
N ARG A 88 8.38 1.06 14.44
CA ARG A 88 9.18 1.87 15.37
C ARG A 88 10.66 1.45 15.43
N SER A 89 11.19 1.06 14.31
CA SER A 89 12.57 0.56 14.16
C SER A 89 13.01 0.65 12.72
N SER A 90 14.30 0.84 12.51
CA SER A 90 14.96 0.76 11.21
C SER A 90 15.93 -0.43 11.10
N SER A 91 16.07 -1.26 12.14
CA SER A 91 17.09 -2.33 12.19
C SER A 91 16.55 -3.69 12.62
N ASP A 92 15.34 -3.78 13.13
CA ASP A 92 14.73 -4.99 13.66
C ASP A 92 13.35 -5.19 13.01
N GLY A 93 13.36 -5.68 11.78
CA GLY A 93 12.18 -5.90 10.96
C GLY A 93 11.69 -7.35 10.97
N ALA A 94 10.41 -7.54 10.71
CA ALA A 94 9.85 -8.87 10.42
C ALA A 94 10.02 -9.17 8.93
N LEU A 95 10.84 -10.20 8.61
CA LEU A 95 11.23 -10.56 7.25
C LEU A 95 10.43 -11.75 6.73
N PHE A 96 9.98 -11.65 5.48
CA PHE A 96 9.15 -12.66 4.81
C PHE A 96 9.69 -12.99 3.43
N SER A 97 9.85 -14.29 3.15
CA SER A 97 10.20 -14.78 1.81
C SER A 97 8.91 -14.98 1.00
N LEU A 98 8.74 -14.16 -0.03
CA LEU A 98 7.63 -14.21 -0.98
C LEU A 98 8.19 -14.06 -2.41
N PRO A 99 7.44 -14.41 -3.45
CA PRO A 99 7.84 -14.12 -4.82
C PRO A 99 8.14 -12.63 -5.02
N SER A 100 9.14 -12.32 -5.82
CA SER A 100 9.54 -10.95 -6.13
C SER A 100 8.44 -10.19 -6.87
N LEU A 101 8.38 -8.88 -6.68
CA LEU A 101 7.60 -8.00 -7.53
C LEU A 101 8.15 -8.03 -8.96
N SER A 102 7.32 -7.66 -9.92
CA SER A 102 7.66 -7.59 -11.34
C SER A 102 6.87 -6.47 -12.01
N SER A 103 7.00 -6.32 -13.33
CA SER A 103 6.15 -5.43 -14.13
C SER A 103 4.67 -5.82 -14.13
N VAL A 104 4.33 -7.05 -13.69
CA VAL A 104 2.94 -7.49 -13.53
C VAL A 104 2.39 -6.99 -12.19
N PRO A 105 1.22 -6.31 -12.17
CA PRO A 105 0.63 -5.80 -10.93
C PRO A 105 0.38 -6.91 -9.91
N THR A 106 1.00 -6.80 -8.76
CA THR A 106 0.89 -7.73 -7.63
C THR A 106 0.06 -7.09 -6.51
N HIS A 107 -0.96 -7.77 -6.02
CA HIS A 107 -1.71 -7.36 -4.83
C HIS A 107 -0.92 -7.81 -3.59
N LEU A 108 -0.41 -6.85 -2.86
CA LEU A 108 0.37 -7.05 -1.64
C LEU A 108 -0.42 -6.51 -0.45
N CYS A 109 -0.58 -7.32 0.59
CA CYS A 109 -1.06 -6.84 1.88
C CYS A 109 -0.09 -7.22 3.00
N VAL A 110 -0.10 -6.45 4.08
CA VAL A 110 0.52 -6.77 5.35
C VAL A 110 -0.49 -6.60 6.48
N THR A 111 -0.52 -7.57 7.38
CA THR A 111 -1.37 -7.58 8.58
C THR A 111 -0.54 -7.66 9.83
N TRP A 112 -0.93 -6.92 10.86
CA TRP A 112 -0.30 -6.94 12.18
C TRP A 112 -1.34 -6.72 13.27
N ASN A 113 -1.14 -7.41 14.40
CA ASN A 113 -2.00 -7.27 15.59
C ASN A 113 -1.13 -7.14 16.84
N SER A 114 -1.23 -6.04 17.54
CA SER A 114 -0.46 -5.75 18.75
C SER A 114 -0.68 -6.76 19.87
N SER A 115 -1.92 -7.18 20.09
CA SER A 115 -2.24 -8.07 21.23
C SER A 115 -1.55 -9.41 21.15
N THR A 116 -1.29 -9.91 19.95
CA THR A 116 -0.66 -11.21 19.70
C THR A 116 0.73 -11.10 19.07
N GLY A 117 1.08 -9.94 18.50
CA GLY A 117 2.24 -9.77 17.64
C GLY A 117 2.11 -10.45 16.27
N ALA A 118 0.96 -11.08 16.00
CA ALA A 118 0.74 -11.85 14.77
C ALA A 118 0.89 -10.97 13.54
N THR A 119 1.84 -11.31 12.68
CA THR A 119 2.24 -10.56 11.49
C THR A 119 2.31 -11.49 10.29
N ALA A 120 1.73 -11.09 9.17
CA ALA A 120 1.82 -11.83 7.92
C ALA A 120 1.80 -10.87 6.72
N PHE A 121 2.50 -11.25 5.67
CA PHE A 121 2.30 -10.69 4.33
C PHE A 121 1.34 -11.57 3.52
N TRP A 122 0.68 -10.96 2.58
CA TRP A 122 -0.26 -11.61 1.67
C TRP A 122 0.06 -11.19 0.24
N MET A 123 0.24 -12.15 -0.63
CA MET A 123 0.52 -11.88 -2.04
C MET A 123 -0.53 -12.56 -2.91
N ASN A 124 -1.27 -11.76 -3.69
CA ASN A 124 -2.34 -12.23 -4.57
C ASN A 124 -3.36 -13.13 -3.85
N GLY A 125 -3.75 -12.72 -2.62
CA GLY A 125 -4.72 -13.43 -1.78
C GLY A 125 -4.13 -14.56 -0.93
N ASN A 126 -2.87 -14.96 -1.12
CA ASN A 126 -2.22 -16.04 -0.39
C ASN A 126 -1.37 -15.50 0.75
N SER A 127 -1.52 -16.06 1.94
CA SER A 127 -0.76 -15.69 3.14
C SER A 127 0.65 -16.29 3.13
N SER A 128 1.61 -15.52 3.62
CA SER A 128 2.90 -16.04 4.09
C SER A 128 2.72 -16.91 5.35
N VAL A 129 3.81 -17.52 5.78
CA VAL A 129 3.92 -18.01 7.17
C VAL A 129 3.78 -16.80 8.11
N GLN A 130 3.02 -16.98 9.19
CA GLN A 130 2.85 -15.96 10.22
C GLN A 130 4.05 -15.95 11.16
N THR A 131 4.48 -14.77 11.60
CA THR A 131 5.49 -14.60 12.65
C THR A 131 4.96 -13.70 13.76
N ILE A 132 5.64 -13.71 14.92
CA ILE A 132 5.33 -12.82 16.03
C ILE A 132 6.31 -11.64 15.98
N TYR A 133 5.77 -10.43 15.88
CA TYR A 133 6.56 -9.22 15.80
C TYR A 133 5.90 -8.08 16.59
N ARG A 134 6.70 -7.37 17.38
CA ARG A 134 6.29 -6.17 18.12
C ARG A 134 4.98 -6.33 18.93
N GLN A 135 4.81 -7.48 19.61
CA GLN A 135 3.67 -7.69 20.50
C GLN A 135 3.63 -6.61 21.59
N GLY A 136 2.44 -6.07 21.87
CA GLY A 136 2.22 -5.03 22.87
C GLY A 136 2.62 -3.61 22.42
N GLN A 137 3.15 -3.44 21.21
CA GLN A 137 3.50 -2.12 20.67
C GLN A 137 2.28 -1.46 19.99
N SER A 138 2.43 -0.19 19.62
CA SER A 138 1.43 0.57 18.86
C SER A 138 2.12 1.39 17.78
N VAL A 139 1.41 1.62 16.68
CA VAL A 139 1.78 2.66 15.69
C VAL A 139 1.22 3.98 16.21
N ASN A 140 2.08 4.98 16.39
CA ASN A 140 1.68 6.25 17.01
C ASN A 140 1.20 7.27 15.96
N PRO A 141 0.32 8.19 16.37
CA PRO A 141 -0.18 9.24 15.49
C PRO A 141 0.87 10.34 15.21
N ALA A 142 0.47 11.34 14.41
CA ALA A 142 1.24 12.54 14.08
C ALA A 142 2.43 12.34 13.13
N GLY A 143 2.40 11.26 12.33
CA GLY A 143 3.32 11.05 11.23
C GLY A 143 2.77 11.49 9.88
N ALA A 144 3.63 11.39 8.85
CA ALA A 144 3.29 11.57 7.45
C ALA A 144 3.41 10.25 6.71
N ILE A 145 2.42 9.94 5.86
CA ILE A 145 2.45 8.78 4.98
C ILE A 145 3.04 9.19 3.64
N ILE A 146 4.03 8.44 3.18
CA ILE A 146 4.75 8.68 1.93
C ILE A 146 4.80 7.41 1.09
N LEU A 147 4.56 7.56 -0.21
CA LEU A 147 4.84 6.57 -1.23
C LEU A 147 5.98 7.07 -2.11
N GLY A 148 6.88 6.17 -2.50
CA GLY A 148 7.98 6.46 -3.40
C GLY A 148 9.31 6.80 -2.74
N GLN A 149 9.31 7.19 -1.47
CA GLN A 149 10.51 7.54 -0.70
C GLN A 149 10.46 6.98 0.72
N ASP A 150 11.65 6.70 1.27
CA ASP A 150 11.85 6.51 2.70
C ASP A 150 12.39 7.81 3.31
N PRO A 151 11.66 8.44 4.24
CA PRO A 151 12.11 9.67 4.88
C PRO A 151 12.99 9.36 6.09
N ASP A 152 14.28 9.73 6.07
CA ASP A 152 15.19 9.65 7.23
C ASP A 152 14.98 10.80 8.22
N SER A 153 14.31 11.88 7.79
CA SER A 153 13.77 12.94 8.65
C SER A 153 12.29 13.19 8.33
N TYR A 154 11.59 13.99 9.13
CA TYR A 154 10.18 14.30 8.87
C TYR A 154 10.01 15.02 7.51
N LEU A 155 9.48 14.29 6.51
CA LEU A 155 9.28 14.75 5.13
C LEU A 155 10.57 15.11 4.38
N GLY A 156 11.70 14.49 4.71
CA GLY A 156 12.98 14.80 4.07
C GLY A 156 14.05 13.72 4.23
N ASP A 157 15.27 14.06 3.84
CA ASP A 157 16.46 13.22 3.85
C ASP A 157 16.25 11.91 3.07
N PHE A 158 15.70 12.06 1.86
CA PHE A 158 15.41 10.94 0.97
C PHE A 158 16.69 10.43 0.29
N ASN A 159 16.73 9.11 0.06
CA ASN A 159 17.83 8.45 -0.61
C ASN A 159 17.38 7.81 -1.93
N ILE A 160 17.97 8.25 -3.04
CA ILE A 160 17.64 7.74 -4.37
C ILE A 160 17.79 6.21 -4.48
N TYR A 161 18.72 5.60 -3.74
CA TYR A 161 18.94 4.15 -3.77
C TYR A 161 17.84 3.34 -3.06
N GLN A 162 16.98 3.99 -2.29
CA GLN A 162 15.85 3.39 -1.59
C GLN A 162 14.50 3.73 -2.24
N SER A 163 14.51 4.67 -3.18
CA SER A 163 13.31 5.17 -3.85
C SER A 163 12.61 4.10 -4.68
N PHE A 164 11.31 4.24 -4.84
CA PHE A 164 10.48 3.38 -5.68
C PHE A 164 10.49 3.84 -7.15
N LEU A 165 10.40 2.89 -8.06
CA LEU A 165 10.14 3.06 -9.49
C LEU A 165 9.05 2.09 -9.91
N GLY A 166 8.07 2.54 -10.70
CA GLY A 166 6.96 1.71 -11.17
C GLY A 166 5.59 2.26 -10.83
N ASN A 167 4.61 1.39 -10.63
CA ASN A 167 3.23 1.78 -10.40
C ASN A 167 2.75 1.36 -9.01
N ILE A 168 2.01 2.25 -8.35
CA ILE A 168 1.27 1.96 -7.10
C ILE A 168 -0.19 2.34 -7.32
N THR A 169 -1.10 1.40 -6.97
CA THR A 169 -2.55 1.58 -7.02
C THR A 169 -3.23 0.92 -5.83
N ASP A 170 -4.51 1.16 -5.66
CA ASP A 170 -5.39 0.45 -4.73
C ASP A 170 -4.84 0.42 -3.29
N VAL A 171 -4.29 1.55 -2.83
CA VAL A 171 -3.77 1.66 -1.46
C VAL A 171 -4.93 1.84 -0.48
N HIS A 172 -5.16 0.81 0.32
CA HIS A 172 -6.17 0.82 1.39
C HIS A 172 -5.55 0.42 2.72
N MET A 173 -6.01 1.03 3.80
CA MET A 173 -5.59 0.69 5.15
C MET A 173 -6.78 0.64 6.09
N TRP A 174 -6.79 -0.38 6.95
CA TRP A 174 -7.76 -0.59 8.02
C TRP A 174 -7.03 -0.60 9.37
N ASP A 175 -7.71 -0.15 10.42
CA ASP A 175 -7.25 -0.25 11.81
C ASP A 175 -7.61 -1.59 12.48
N SER A 176 -7.72 -2.62 11.67
CA SER A 176 -8.03 -3.98 12.09
C SER A 176 -7.38 -5.00 11.16
N VAL A 177 -7.23 -6.22 11.63
CA VAL A 177 -6.79 -7.35 10.81
C VAL A 177 -7.99 -7.87 10.02
N LEU A 178 -7.90 -7.82 8.69
CA LEU A 178 -8.89 -8.42 7.82
C LEU A 178 -8.73 -9.95 7.81
N SER A 179 -9.85 -10.65 7.64
CA SER A 179 -9.85 -12.10 7.45
C SER A 179 -9.26 -12.49 6.08
N ALA A 180 -8.81 -13.75 5.96
CA ALA A 180 -8.31 -14.29 4.69
C ALA A 180 -9.33 -14.14 3.55
N GLY A 181 -10.61 -14.39 3.82
CA GLY A 181 -11.68 -14.22 2.83
C GLY A 181 -11.87 -12.77 2.37
N GLN A 182 -11.69 -11.79 3.27
CA GLN A 182 -11.75 -10.37 2.91
C GLN A 182 -10.55 -9.96 2.05
N ILE A 183 -9.34 -10.43 2.38
CA ILE A 183 -8.13 -10.16 1.59
C ILE A 183 -8.24 -10.82 0.20
N GLU A 184 -8.79 -12.02 0.11
CA GLU A 184 -9.06 -12.68 -1.17
C GLU A 184 -10.07 -11.90 -2.03
N GLN A 185 -11.15 -11.39 -1.42
CA GLN A 185 -12.14 -10.54 -2.11
C GLN A 185 -11.50 -9.25 -2.66
N LEU A 186 -10.60 -8.61 -1.90
CA LEU A 186 -9.82 -7.45 -2.36
C LEU A 186 -8.92 -7.82 -3.55
N TYR A 187 -8.22 -8.94 -3.46
CA TYR A 187 -7.40 -9.43 -4.57
C TYR A 187 -8.23 -9.63 -5.83
N LYS A 188 -9.36 -10.30 -5.73
CA LYS A 188 -10.26 -10.59 -6.86
C LYS A 188 -11.10 -9.39 -7.32
N LYS A 189 -11.04 -8.25 -6.62
CA LYS A 189 -11.91 -7.07 -6.85
C LYS A 189 -13.41 -7.41 -6.86
N GLN A 190 -13.82 -8.37 -6.05
CA GLN A 190 -15.20 -8.88 -6.02
C GLN A 190 -16.14 -8.06 -5.11
N ASN A 191 -15.60 -7.22 -4.25
CA ASN A 191 -16.38 -6.46 -3.29
C ASN A 191 -15.97 -4.99 -3.26
N ASN A 192 -16.69 -4.14 -3.96
CA ASN A 192 -16.47 -2.69 -4.00
C ASN A 192 -16.85 -2.00 -2.68
N SER A 193 -17.49 -2.71 -1.74
CA SER A 193 -17.89 -2.15 -0.44
C SER A 193 -16.79 -2.25 0.62
N LEU A 194 -15.74 -3.04 0.38
CA LEU A 194 -14.63 -3.19 1.32
C LEU A 194 -13.59 -2.09 1.10
N SER A 195 -13.83 -0.91 1.65
CA SER A 195 -12.93 0.24 1.60
C SER A 195 -12.20 0.46 2.92
N GLY A 196 -10.97 0.98 2.85
CA GLY A 196 -10.16 1.27 4.03
C GLY A 196 -10.78 2.37 4.91
N ASN A 197 -10.76 2.15 6.22
CA ASN A 197 -11.27 3.15 7.17
C ASN A 197 -10.15 4.09 7.69
N VAL A 198 -8.89 3.81 7.37
CA VAL A 198 -7.72 4.67 7.60
C VAL A 198 -7.27 5.31 6.30
N LEU A 199 -6.99 4.51 5.27
CA LEU A 199 -6.76 4.96 3.90
C LEU A 199 -7.77 4.25 2.99
N ASP A 200 -8.39 5.02 2.10
CA ASP A 200 -9.32 4.50 1.11
C ASP A 200 -8.96 5.09 -0.25
N TRP A 201 -8.52 4.23 -1.15
CA TRP A 201 -8.07 4.62 -2.49
C TRP A 201 -9.11 5.41 -3.26
N ASN A 202 -10.40 5.06 -3.12
CA ASN A 202 -11.47 5.69 -3.87
C ASN A 202 -11.70 7.16 -3.48
N SER A 203 -11.46 7.49 -2.22
CA SER A 203 -11.62 8.83 -1.65
C SER A 203 -10.30 9.46 -1.15
N LEU A 204 -9.17 8.94 -1.65
CA LEU A 204 -7.84 9.31 -1.17
C LEU A 204 -7.53 10.79 -1.41
N VAL A 205 -7.15 11.47 -0.34
CA VAL A 205 -6.57 12.82 -0.38
C VAL A 205 -5.05 12.70 -0.40
N TYR A 206 -4.41 13.32 -1.38
CA TYR A 206 -2.96 13.22 -1.58
C TYR A 206 -2.36 14.49 -2.16
N LYS A 207 -1.04 14.60 -2.06
CA LYS A 207 -0.25 15.63 -2.74
C LYS A 207 0.96 14.98 -3.40
N ILE A 208 1.19 15.31 -4.67
CA ILE A 208 2.32 14.85 -5.48
C ILE A 208 3.45 15.86 -5.36
N TYR A 209 4.67 15.34 -5.27
CA TYR A 209 5.94 16.09 -5.31
C TYR A 209 6.86 15.44 -6.34
N GLY A 210 7.67 16.27 -7.01
CA GLY A 210 8.60 15.82 -8.05
C GLY A 210 7.90 15.25 -9.29
N ASN A 211 8.54 14.30 -9.93
CA ASN A 211 8.11 13.72 -11.21
C ASN A 211 7.29 12.43 -10.98
N VAL A 212 6.11 12.55 -10.36
CA VAL A 212 5.15 11.44 -10.24
C VAL A 212 3.94 11.72 -11.12
N ILE A 213 3.60 10.79 -11.99
CA ILE A 213 2.48 10.90 -12.92
C ILE A 213 1.24 10.24 -12.30
N ASN A 214 0.18 11.03 -12.09
CA ASN A 214 -1.12 10.48 -11.76
C ASN A 214 -1.84 10.14 -13.08
N VAL A 215 -1.91 8.86 -13.39
CA VAL A 215 -2.69 8.39 -14.53
C VAL A 215 -4.10 8.11 -14.03
N SER A 216 -5.03 9.02 -14.29
CA SER A 216 -6.46 8.73 -14.24
C SER A 216 -6.84 8.22 -15.62
N ALA A 217 -7.49 7.07 -15.71
CA ALA A 217 -8.10 6.67 -16.97
C ALA A 217 -9.30 7.61 -17.19
N ASP A 218 -9.07 8.64 -18.00
CA ASP A 218 -10.16 9.37 -18.61
C ASP A 218 -10.79 8.42 -19.64
N VAL A 219 -12.02 8.00 -19.37
CA VAL A 219 -12.86 7.23 -20.31
C VAL A 219 -13.80 8.18 -20.99
#